data_fd7a43be7e8c91af118499a28aadb96e
#
_entry.id   fd7a43be7e8c91af118499a28aadb96e
#
_cell.length_a   1.000
_cell.length_b   1.000
_cell.length_c   1.000
_cell.angle_alpha   90.00
_cell.angle_beta   90.00
_cell.angle_gamma   90.00
#
_symmetry.space_group_name_H-M   'P 1'
#
loop_
_entity.id
_entity.type
_entity.pdbx_description
1 polymer ?
#
loop_
_entity_poly.entity_id
_entity_poly.type
_entity_poly.pdbx_seq_one_letter_code
_entity_poly.pdbx_strand_id
1 'polypeptide(L)'
;MFKRFFLALAFLIMAVLVGFQVIFTVPDQPQIITQTGSELTQDIRCIEFSGSKALDQGGEINVLVWNIYKQNRTNWQSALNEFSAEKQLLLLQEASMTPSFKQWLVDGNWVSNQVSAFKALGSGAGVISIAQGQPEKACAYTSKEPWLRLPKSALYSQYHLSNGERLAVVNVHAINFTVGTQEYVSQLTALEVLLKHHTGPILFAGDFNSWSESRVNAMRQALKAADLQEVTFSPDHRVQFITGLPLDHV
;
A
#
# COMPACT_ATOMS: atom_id res chain seq x y z
N MET A 1 -6.51 5.71 -49.68
CA MET A 1 -6.04 6.51 -48.49
C MET A 1 -6.56 5.94 -47.18
N PHE A 2 -7.84 5.71 -47.02
CA PHE A 2 -8.45 5.18 -45.78
C PHE A 2 -7.87 3.83 -45.33
N LYS A 3 -7.68 2.83 -46.19
CA LYS A 3 -7.10 1.52 -45.81
C LYS A 3 -5.71 1.65 -45.17
N ARG A 4 -4.85 2.51 -45.72
CA ARG A 4 -3.50 2.73 -45.15
C ARG A 4 -3.57 3.42 -43.80
N PHE A 5 -4.51 4.34 -43.60
CA PHE A 5 -4.74 5.00 -42.32
C PHE A 5 -5.18 4.00 -41.25
N PHE A 6 -6.18 3.14 -41.57
CA PHE A 6 -6.65 2.10 -40.64
C PHE A 6 -5.56 1.08 -40.30
N LEU A 7 -4.74 0.68 -41.25
CA LEU A 7 -3.60 -0.21 -41.01
C LEU A 7 -2.54 0.43 -40.12
N ALA A 8 -2.21 1.70 -40.35
CA ALA A 8 -1.28 2.41 -39.48
C ALA A 8 -1.81 2.59 -38.07
N LEU A 9 -3.11 2.90 -37.91
CA LEU A 9 -3.76 3.01 -36.61
C LEU A 9 -3.80 1.66 -35.89
N ALA A 10 -4.13 0.58 -36.57
CA ALA A 10 -4.12 -0.77 -36.00
C ALA A 10 -2.72 -1.21 -35.55
N PHE A 11 -1.69 -0.88 -36.37
CA PHE A 11 -0.29 -1.13 -36.00
C PHE A 11 0.12 -0.33 -34.77
N LEU A 12 -0.26 0.95 -34.68
CA LEU A 12 0.01 1.80 -33.53
C LEU A 12 -0.65 1.23 -32.26
N ILE A 13 -1.93 0.86 -32.34
CA ILE A 13 -2.65 0.24 -31.21
C ILE A 13 -1.96 -1.06 -30.77
N MET A 14 -1.60 -1.91 -31.73
CA MET A 14 -0.89 -3.16 -31.43
C MET A 14 0.47 -2.90 -30.76
N ALA A 15 1.23 -1.93 -31.27
CA ALA A 15 2.52 -1.56 -30.68
C ALA A 15 2.36 -1.04 -29.25
N VAL A 16 1.31 -0.23 -28.97
CA VAL A 16 1.00 0.22 -27.61
C VAL A 16 0.63 -0.93 -26.69
N LEU A 17 -0.21 -1.87 -27.15
CA LEU A 17 -0.62 -3.04 -26.35
C LEU A 17 0.56 -3.95 -26.04
N VAL A 18 1.40 -4.22 -27.04
CA VAL A 18 2.61 -5.04 -26.85
C VAL A 18 3.59 -4.32 -25.92
N GLY A 19 3.80 -3.02 -26.14
CA GLY A 19 4.65 -2.20 -25.29
C GLY A 19 4.18 -2.21 -23.83
N PHE A 20 2.87 -2.10 -23.60
CA PHE A 20 2.30 -2.19 -22.25
C PHE A 20 2.59 -3.55 -21.59
N GLN A 21 2.41 -4.67 -22.30
CA GLN A 21 2.67 -6.01 -21.77
C GLN A 21 4.16 -6.29 -21.50
N VAL A 22 5.06 -5.67 -22.29
CA VAL A 22 6.51 -5.78 -22.07
C VAL A 22 6.95 -4.97 -20.85
N ILE A 23 6.35 -3.79 -20.64
CA ILE A 23 6.72 -2.88 -19.55
C ILE A 23 6.11 -3.36 -18.23
N PHE A 24 4.84 -3.80 -18.24
CA PHE A 24 4.10 -4.13 -17.03
C PHE A 24 3.76 -5.62 -16.96
N THR A 25 4.13 -6.23 -15.85
CA THR A 25 3.70 -7.59 -15.50
C THR A 25 2.80 -7.52 -14.28
N VAL A 26 1.56 -7.99 -14.43
CA VAL A 26 0.58 -8.06 -13.33
C VAL A 26 0.45 -9.52 -12.91
N PRO A 27 0.70 -9.85 -11.64
CA PRO A 27 0.48 -11.20 -11.12
C PRO A 27 -1.00 -11.61 -11.24
N ASP A 28 -1.26 -12.87 -11.55
CA ASP A 28 -2.63 -13.41 -11.63
C ASP A 28 -3.34 -13.42 -10.27
N GLN A 29 -2.58 -13.56 -9.19
CA GLN A 29 -3.05 -13.52 -7.81
C GLN A 29 -2.23 -12.52 -7.00
N PRO A 30 -2.82 -11.92 -5.94
CA PRO A 30 -2.08 -11.09 -5.01
C PRO A 30 -0.90 -11.86 -4.42
N GLN A 31 0.28 -11.27 -4.48
CA GLN A 31 1.52 -11.85 -3.97
C GLN A 31 2.06 -10.98 -2.85
N ILE A 32 2.55 -11.63 -1.80
CA ILE A 32 3.29 -10.99 -0.72
C ILE A 32 4.76 -11.37 -0.83
N ILE A 33 5.63 -10.38 -0.72
CA ILE A 33 7.08 -10.54 -0.68
C ILE A 33 7.54 -10.10 0.70
N THR A 34 8.14 -11.01 1.43
CA THR A 34 8.72 -10.73 2.75
C THR A 34 10.23 -10.63 2.62
N GLN A 35 10.83 -9.60 3.24
CA GLN A 35 12.26 -9.48 3.40
C GLN A 35 12.62 -9.46 4.88
N THR A 36 13.53 -10.36 5.29
CA THR A 36 14.14 -10.41 6.62
C THR A 36 15.66 -10.50 6.45
N GLY A 37 16.36 -9.42 6.80
CA GLY A 37 17.76 -9.29 6.44
C GLY A 37 17.96 -9.39 4.93
N SER A 38 18.83 -10.28 4.48
CA SER A 38 19.07 -10.56 3.06
C SER A 38 18.13 -11.60 2.45
N GLU A 39 17.34 -12.28 3.26
CA GLU A 39 16.41 -13.33 2.80
C GLU A 39 15.14 -12.70 2.23
N LEU A 40 14.72 -13.21 1.07
CA LEU A 40 13.47 -12.86 0.39
C LEU A 40 12.64 -14.10 0.22
N THR A 41 11.40 -14.06 0.73
CA THR A 41 10.38 -15.09 0.50
C THR A 41 9.19 -14.49 -0.26
N GLN A 42 8.49 -15.32 -1.01
CA GLN A 42 7.30 -14.91 -1.77
C GLN A 42 6.21 -15.94 -1.58
N ASP A 43 5.03 -15.47 -1.22
CA ASP A 43 3.84 -16.28 -1.00
C ASP A 43 2.63 -15.73 -1.75
N ILE A 44 1.61 -16.58 -1.93
CA ILE A 44 0.35 -16.21 -2.56
C ILE A 44 -0.63 -15.84 -1.45
N ARG A 45 -1.20 -14.66 -1.54
CA ARG A 45 -2.21 -14.06 -0.66
C ARG A 45 -1.76 -13.83 0.77
N CYS A 46 -1.46 -14.86 1.54
CA CYS A 46 -1.17 -14.73 2.97
C CYS A 46 0.02 -15.56 3.38
N ILE A 47 0.75 -15.06 4.38
CA ILE A 47 1.81 -15.75 5.09
C ILE A 47 1.56 -15.62 6.60
N GLU A 48 1.87 -16.67 7.36
CA GLU A 48 1.83 -16.68 8.82
C GLU A 48 3.24 -16.90 9.36
N PHE A 49 3.55 -16.19 10.43
CA PHE A 49 4.86 -16.22 11.06
C PHE A 49 4.72 -16.70 12.50
N SER A 50 5.71 -17.46 12.99
CA SER A 50 5.81 -17.90 14.37
C SER A 50 6.83 -17.06 15.14
N GLY A 51 6.60 -16.87 16.43
CA GLY A 51 7.56 -16.20 17.32
C GLY A 51 7.63 -14.68 17.16
N SER A 52 6.54 -14.06 16.72
CA SER A 52 6.43 -12.60 16.61
C SER A 52 6.60 -11.92 17.97
N LYS A 53 7.41 -10.86 17.99
CA LYS A 53 7.57 -10.01 19.18
C LYS A 53 6.50 -8.93 19.19
N ALA A 54 6.24 -8.35 20.38
CA ALA A 54 5.35 -7.21 20.51
C ALA A 54 5.89 -6.03 19.68
N LEU A 55 4.97 -5.35 18.98
CA LEU A 55 5.30 -4.22 18.12
C LEU A 55 5.47 -2.93 18.90
N ASP A 56 4.66 -2.74 19.93
CA ASP A 56 4.65 -1.55 20.77
C ASP A 56 5.84 -1.48 21.72
N GLN A 57 6.18 -0.27 22.10
CA GLN A 57 7.16 0.02 23.17
C GLN A 57 6.44 0.69 24.32
N GLY A 58 6.23 -0.07 25.41
CA GLY A 58 5.55 0.44 26.60
C GLY A 58 4.09 0.83 26.38
N GLY A 59 3.40 0.21 25.43
CA GLY A 59 2.02 0.50 25.07
C GLY A 59 1.85 1.58 23.99
N GLU A 60 2.96 2.12 23.45
CA GLU A 60 2.95 3.15 22.42
C GLU A 60 3.52 2.62 21.09
N ILE A 61 2.95 3.07 19.99
CA ILE A 61 3.42 2.78 18.63
C ILE A 61 3.54 4.08 17.85
N ASN A 62 4.75 4.43 17.44
CA ASN A 62 5.00 5.53 16.53
C ASN A 62 4.97 5.02 15.10
N VAL A 63 4.08 5.58 14.28
CA VAL A 63 3.83 5.14 12.91
C VAL A 63 4.24 6.22 11.92
N LEU A 64 4.89 5.82 10.83
CA LEU A 64 5.06 6.65 9.64
C LEU A 64 4.11 6.14 8.55
N VAL A 65 3.31 7.03 7.97
CA VAL A 65 2.50 6.76 6.77
C VAL A 65 2.97 7.69 5.66
N TRP A 66 3.41 7.13 4.52
CA TRP A 66 4.01 7.95 3.47
C TRP A 66 3.90 7.30 2.09
N ASN A 67 3.28 8.00 1.13
CA ASN A 67 3.44 7.66 -0.29
C ASN A 67 4.82 8.15 -0.76
N ILE A 68 5.77 7.19 -0.93
CA ILE A 68 7.19 7.50 -1.21
C ILE A 68 7.46 7.74 -2.70
N TYR A 69 6.42 7.79 -3.55
CA TYR A 69 6.50 8.14 -4.96
C TYR A 69 7.58 7.35 -5.73
N LYS A 70 7.63 6.04 -5.55
CA LYS A 70 8.58 5.09 -6.17
C LYS A 70 10.06 5.47 -5.97
N GLN A 71 10.36 6.19 -4.89
CA GLN A 71 11.69 6.74 -4.58
C GLN A 71 12.25 7.66 -5.70
N ASN A 72 11.38 8.35 -6.43
CA ASN A 72 11.78 9.25 -7.52
C ASN A 72 12.39 10.58 -7.04
N ARG A 73 12.30 10.91 -5.76
CA ARG A 73 12.95 12.09 -5.19
C ARG A 73 14.40 11.75 -4.85
N THR A 74 15.34 12.61 -5.22
CA THR A 74 16.79 12.39 -5.00
C THR A 74 17.17 12.25 -3.53
N ASN A 75 16.41 12.87 -2.63
CA ASN A 75 16.63 12.85 -1.18
C ASN A 75 15.79 11.81 -0.43
N TRP A 76 15.15 10.87 -1.13
CA TRP A 76 14.22 9.92 -0.50
C TRP A 76 14.86 9.13 0.65
N GLN A 77 16.14 8.74 0.51
CA GLN A 77 16.83 7.93 1.51
C GLN A 77 17.13 8.71 2.79
N SER A 78 17.61 9.96 2.66
CA SER A 78 17.85 10.82 3.83
C SER A 78 16.54 11.18 4.53
N ALA A 79 15.48 11.49 3.78
CA ALA A 79 14.17 11.75 4.34
C ALA A 79 13.58 10.52 5.04
N LEU A 80 13.74 9.33 4.44
CA LEU A 80 13.27 8.09 5.06
C LEU A 80 14.04 7.79 6.36
N ASN A 81 15.36 8.00 6.40
CA ASN A 81 16.16 7.87 7.63
C ASN A 81 15.67 8.81 8.74
N GLU A 82 15.40 10.07 8.38
CA GLU A 82 14.89 11.07 9.33
C GLU A 82 13.51 10.71 9.85
N PHE A 83 12.57 10.37 8.95
CA PHE A 83 11.18 10.12 9.32
C PHE A 83 10.97 8.76 9.98
N SER A 84 11.82 7.77 9.71
CA SER A 84 11.74 6.44 10.33
C SER A 84 12.40 6.39 11.72
N ALA A 85 13.12 7.43 12.12
CA ALA A 85 13.69 7.50 13.46
C ALA A 85 12.61 7.33 14.53
N GLU A 86 12.86 6.47 15.50
CA GLU A 86 11.95 6.16 16.62
C GLU A 86 10.58 5.61 16.21
N LYS A 87 10.43 5.13 14.97
CA LYS A 87 9.19 4.50 14.51
C LYS A 87 9.26 2.98 14.69
N GLN A 88 8.16 2.40 15.15
CA GLN A 88 8.00 0.95 15.23
C GLN A 88 7.39 0.38 13.95
N LEU A 89 6.62 1.20 13.21
CA LEU A 89 5.89 0.78 12.02
C LEU A 89 5.94 1.86 10.93
N LEU A 90 6.28 1.44 9.71
CA LEU A 90 6.24 2.30 8.52
C LEU A 90 5.26 1.68 7.52
N LEU A 91 4.32 2.47 7.07
CA LEU A 91 3.32 2.11 6.05
C LEU A 91 3.58 2.96 4.81
N LEU A 92 4.30 2.39 3.84
CA LEU A 92 4.67 3.11 2.63
C LEU A 92 3.80 2.68 1.44
N GLN A 93 3.40 3.65 0.63
CA GLN A 93 2.70 3.42 -0.63
C GLN A 93 3.62 3.80 -1.80
N GLU A 94 3.35 3.23 -2.96
CA GLU A 94 4.20 3.35 -4.16
C GLU A 94 5.67 2.97 -3.93
N ALA A 95 5.96 2.07 -3.00
CA ALA A 95 7.31 1.64 -2.75
C ALA A 95 7.80 0.68 -3.83
N SER A 96 8.97 0.97 -4.42
CA SER A 96 9.66 0.10 -5.38
C SER A 96 10.81 -0.62 -4.69
N MET A 97 10.90 -1.95 -4.84
CA MET A 97 11.95 -2.78 -4.24
C MET A 97 13.26 -2.69 -5.05
N THR A 98 13.82 -1.47 -5.13
CA THR A 98 15.11 -1.22 -5.76
C THR A 98 16.25 -1.82 -4.93
N PRO A 99 17.44 -2.10 -5.52
CA PRO A 99 18.59 -2.59 -4.76
C PRO A 99 18.96 -1.68 -3.57
N SER A 100 18.90 -0.35 -3.76
CA SER A 100 19.20 0.61 -2.70
C SER A 100 18.18 0.59 -1.56
N PHE A 101 16.89 0.38 -1.88
CA PHE A 101 15.86 0.27 -0.86
C PHE A 101 15.95 -1.05 -0.08
N LYS A 102 16.25 -2.16 -0.77
CA LYS A 102 16.53 -3.46 -0.13
C LYS A 102 17.72 -3.37 0.82
N GLN A 103 18.80 -2.69 0.39
CA GLN A 103 19.96 -2.49 1.24
C GLN A 103 19.62 -1.64 2.46
N TRP A 104 18.81 -0.57 2.29
CA TRP A 104 18.33 0.24 3.40
C TRP A 104 17.56 -0.58 4.44
N LEU A 105 16.71 -1.52 4.01
CA LEU A 105 16.01 -2.45 4.92
C LEU A 105 16.99 -3.32 5.70
N VAL A 106 18.02 -3.83 5.04
CA VAL A 106 19.07 -4.67 5.67
C VAL A 106 19.85 -3.87 6.70
N ASP A 107 20.32 -2.68 6.32
CA ASP A 107 21.15 -1.81 7.18
C ASP A 107 20.41 -1.36 8.44
N GLY A 108 19.09 -1.13 8.33
CA GLY A 108 18.23 -0.78 9.44
C GLY A 108 17.70 -1.97 10.24
N ASN A 109 18.06 -3.20 9.88
CA ASN A 109 17.53 -4.44 10.47
C ASN A 109 15.99 -4.48 10.47
N TRP A 110 15.39 -3.98 9.38
CA TRP A 110 13.96 -3.94 9.18
C TRP A 110 13.43 -5.26 8.60
N VAL A 111 12.26 -5.65 9.05
CA VAL A 111 11.44 -6.67 8.41
C VAL A 111 10.39 -5.98 7.56
N SER A 112 10.21 -6.45 6.34
CA SER A 112 9.22 -5.85 5.45
C SER A 112 8.33 -6.89 4.78
N ASN A 113 7.07 -6.51 4.62
CA ASN A 113 6.08 -7.27 3.87
C ASN A 113 5.52 -6.35 2.78
N GLN A 114 5.70 -6.71 1.51
CA GLN A 114 5.25 -5.95 0.36
C GLN A 114 4.17 -6.69 -0.42
N VAL A 115 3.13 -5.99 -0.83
CA VAL A 115 2.23 -6.49 -1.87
C VAL A 115 2.78 -6.11 -3.22
N SER A 116 3.12 -7.11 -4.04
CA SER A 116 3.50 -6.90 -5.42
C SER A 116 2.23 -6.67 -6.26
N ALA A 117 1.83 -5.39 -6.42
CA ALA A 117 0.67 -5.05 -7.23
C ALA A 117 0.93 -5.30 -8.70
N PHE A 118 2.07 -4.83 -9.19
CA PHE A 118 2.58 -5.08 -10.55
C PHE A 118 4.10 -4.90 -10.55
N LYS A 119 4.75 -5.39 -11.62
CA LYS A 119 6.16 -5.08 -11.90
C LYS A 119 6.21 -4.13 -13.08
N ALA A 120 7.01 -3.07 -12.98
CA ALA A 120 7.35 -2.18 -14.06
C ALA A 120 8.84 -2.32 -14.35
N LEU A 121 9.21 -2.74 -15.58
CA LEU A 121 10.60 -3.01 -15.98
C LEU A 121 11.34 -3.93 -14.97
N GLY A 122 10.66 -4.94 -14.45
CA GLY A 122 11.22 -5.91 -13.50
C GLY A 122 11.19 -5.48 -12.02
N SER A 123 10.95 -4.21 -11.71
CA SER A 123 10.82 -3.73 -10.33
C SER A 123 9.38 -3.84 -9.84
N GLY A 124 9.15 -4.55 -8.75
CA GLY A 124 7.85 -4.63 -8.09
C GLY A 124 7.50 -3.30 -7.42
N ALA A 125 6.25 -2.87 -7.59
CA ALA A 125 5.70 -1.69 -6.93
C ALA A 125 4.39 -2.03 -6.22
N GLY A 126 4.15 -1.40 -5.07
CA GLY A 126 2.95 -1.60 -4.28
C GLY A 126 3.05 -0.95 -2.91
N VAL A 127 2.19 -1.39 -1.99
CA VAL A 127 2.31 -1.01 -0.59
C VAL A 127 3.28 -1.92 0.14
N ILE A 128 3.99 -1.37 1.11
CA ILE A 128 4.91 -2.11 1.97
C ILE A 128 4.71 -1.68 3.42
N SER A 129 4.58 -2.64 4.32
CA SER A 129 4.65 -2.42 5.76
C SER A 129 6.00 -2.90 6.27
N ILE A 130 6.66 -2.06 7.07
CA ILE A 130 8.01 -2.26 7.57
C ILE A 130 7.98 -2.12 9.09
N ALA A 131 8.55 -3.07 9.79
CA ALA A 131 8.63 -3.07 11.24
C ALA A 131 9.94 -3.73 11.72
N GLN A 132 10.27 -3.59 13.00
CA GLN A 132 11.44 -4.27 13.58
C GLN A 132 11.19 -5.74 13.91
N GLY A 133 9.95 -6.20 13.75
CA GLY A 133 9.55 -7.58 13.99
C GLY A 133 8.53 -8.09 12.98
N GLN A 134 8.45 -9.40 12.84
CA GLN A 134 7.46 -10.05 11.99
C GLN A 134 6.05 -9.85 12.55
N PRO A 135 5.03 -9.61 11.71
CA PRO A 135 3.64 -9.79 12.12
C PRO A 135 3.36 -11.27 12.43
N GLU A 136 2.25 -11.59 13.07
CA GLU A 136 1.76 -12.98 13.13
C GLU A 136 1.25 -13.44 11.78
N LYS A 137 0.64 -12.52 11.04
CA LYS A 137 0.03 -12.76 9.74
C LYS A 137 0.14 -11.54 8.85
N ALA A 138 0.40 -11.77 7.56
CA ALA A 138 0.33 -10.73 6.55
C ALA A 138 -0.41 -11.26 5.31
N CYS A 139 -1.34 -10.45 4.77
CA CYS A 139 -2.17 -10.83 3.62
C CYS A 139 -2.21 -9.72 2.57
N ALA A 140 -1.95 -10.11 1.32
CA ALA A 140 -1.94 -9.24 0.15
C ALA A 140 -3.32 -9.15 -0.51
N TYR A 141 -3.73 -7.95 -0.86
CA TYR A 141 -4.95 -7.66 -1.62
C TYR A 141 -4.63 -6.75 -2.80
N THR A 142 -5.30 -6.99 -3.91
CA THR A 142 -5.19 -6.14 -5.10
C THR A 142 -6.56 -5.84 -5.66
N SER A 143 -6.74 -4.62 -6.19
CA SER A 143 -7.96 -4.18 -6.84
C SER A 143 -7.60 -3.50 -8.15
N LYS A 144 -8.13 -3.97 -9.28
CA LYS A 144 -7.82 -3.43 -10.61
C LYS A 144 -8.43 -2.05 -10.81
N GLU A 145 -7.61 -1.09 -11.26
CA GLU A 145 -8.12 0.18 -11.78
C GLU A 145 -8.85 -0.05 -13.10
N PRO A 146 -10.06 0.51 -13.29
CA PRO A 146 -10.87 0.24 -14.48
C PRO A 146 -10.18 0.68 -15.78
N TRP A 147 -9.46 1.81 -15.76
CA TRP A 147 -8.90 2.44 -16.95
C TRP A 147 -7.49 1.97 -17.28
N LEU A 148 -6.58 2.09 -16.33
CA LEU A 148 -5.18 1.69 -16.54
C LEU A 148 -4.98 0.19 -16.43
N ARG A 149 -5.96 -0.56 -15.87
CA ARG A 149 -5.91 -1.99 -15.59
C ARG A 149 -4.71 -2.44 -14.73
N LEU A 150 -3.92 -1.48 -14.22
CA LEU A 150 -2.90 -1.73 -13.21
C LEU A 150 -3.57 -1.82 -11.84
N PRO A 151 -3.30 -2.85 -11.05
CA PRO A 151 -3.92 -2.99 -9.75
C PRO A 151 -3.33 -2.01 -8.74
N LYS A 152 -4.19 -1.50 -7.88
CA LYS A 152 -3.84 -0.90 -6.60
C LYS A 152 -3.78 -2.02 -5.54
N SER A 153 -3.04 -1.79 -4.48
CA SER A 153 -2.79 -2.81 -3.47
C SER A 153 -3.12 -2.36 -2.06
N ALA A 154 -3.42 -3.35 -1.22
CA ALA A 154 -3.50 -3.19 0.22
C ALA A 154 -2.83 -4.38 0.91
N LEU A 155 -2.25 -4.14 2.06
CA LEU A 155 -1.65 -5.14 2.92
C LEU A 155 -2.36 -5.12 4.27
N TYR A 156 -2.96 -6.24 4.63
CA TYR A 156 -3.42 -6.51 5.98
C TYR A 156 -2.29 -7.20 6.75
N SER A 157 -2.00 -6.74 7.95
CA SER A 157 -1.04 -7.39 8.85
C SER A 157 -1.61 -7.42 10.27
N GLN A 158 -1.24 -8.43 11.04
CA GLN A 158 -1.62 -8.57 12.43
C GLN A 158 -0.38 -8.67 13.31
N TYR A 159 -0.25 -7.79 14.29
CA TYR A 159 0.89 -7.71 15.18
C TYR A 159 0.49 -7.98 16.61
N HIS A 160 1.36 -8.65 17.36
CA HIS A 160 1.24 -8.74 18.81
C HIS A 160 1.50 -7.40 19.49
N LEU A 161 0.77 -7.14 20.58
CA LEU A 161 1.03 -6.04 21.50
C LEU A 161 1.49 -6.57 22.85
N SER A 162 2.24 -5.75 23.59
CA SER A 162 2.79 -6.12 24.91
C SER A 162 1.73 -6.45 25.97
N ASN A 163 0.52 -5.92 25.80
CA ASN A 163 -0.64 -6.22 26.66
C ASN A 163 -1.35 -7.54 26.32
N GLY A 164 -0.87 -8.29 25.31
CA GLY A 164 -1.44 -9.55 24.84
C GLY A 164 -2.54 -9.39 23.78
N GLU A 165 -2.93 -8.17 23.43
CA GLU A 165 -3.84 -7.92 22.32
C GLU A 165 -3.15 -8.05 20.96
N ARG A 166 -3.95 -8.00 19.91
CA ARG A 166 -3.50 -7.99 18.52
C ARG A 166 -3.92 -6.71 17.83
N LEU A 167 -2.95 -6.01 17.24
CA LEU A 167 -3.20 -4.86 16.38
C LEU A 167 -3.42 -5.35 14.94
N ALA A 168 -4.59 -5.07 14.38
CA ALA A 168 -4.80 -5.19 12.94
C ALA A 168 -4.33 -3.91 12.24
N VAL A 169 -3.50 -4.07 11.20
CA VAL A 169 -2.98 -2.97 10.39
C VAL A 169 -3.39 -3.16 8.95
N VAL A 170 -4.02 -2.16 8.35
CA VAL A 170 -4.28 -2.10 6.91
C VAL A 170 -3.51 -0.94 6.31
N ASN A 171 -2.55 -1.25 5.46
CA ASN A 171 -1.82 -0.29 4.63
C ASN A 171 -2.44 -0.31 3.24
N VAL A 172 -3.06 0.79 2.81
CA VAL A 172 -3.79 0.87 1.54
C VAL A 172 -3.19 1.90 0.59
N HIS A 173 -3.16 1.55 -0.70
CA HIS A 173 -3.13 2.50 -1.79
C HIS A 173 -4.41 2.31 -2.60
N ALA A 174 -5.36 3.22 -2.41
CA ALA A 174 -6.69 3.08 -2.94
C ALA A 174 -6.74 3.34 -4.46
N ILE A 175 -7.76 2.75 -5.12
CA ILE A 175 -8.06 3.00 -6.54
C ILE A 175 -8.18 4.51 -6.78
N ASN A 176 -7.52 5.01 -7.83
CA ASN A 176 -7.47 6.42 -8.14
C ASN A 176 -8.42 6.80 -9.30
N PHE A 177 -8.19 6.23 -10.48
CA PHE A 177 -8.86 6.65 -11.71
C PHE A 177 -10.17 5.87 -11.92
N THR A 178 -11.30 6.44 -11.45
CA THR A 178 -12.64 5.90 -11.65
C THR A 178 -13.61 6.99 -12.08
N VAL A 179 -14.68 6.59 -12.79
CA VAL A 179 -15.87 7.42 -12.96
C VAL A 179 -16.81 7.11 -11.80
N GLY A 180 -17.05 8.11 -10.93
CA GLY A 180 -17.79 7.89 -9.69
C GLY A 180 -16.95 7.22 -8.61
N THR A 181 -17.62 6.57 -7.65
CA THR A 181 -16.98 5.99 -6.44
C THR A 181 -17.23 4.50 -6.27
N GLN A 182 -17.86 3.83 -7.21
CA GLN A 182 -18.31 2.44 -7.03
C GLN A 182 -17.14 1.47 -6.77
N GLU A 183 -16.13 1.46 -7.63
CA GLU A 183 -14.97 0.59 -7.49
C GLU A 183 -14.13 0.96 -6.25
N TYR A 184 -14.06 2.25 -5.95
CA TYR A 184 -13.40 2.78 -4.77
C TYR A 184 -14.06 2.27 -3.48
N VAL A 185 -15.39 2.40 -3.38
CA VAL A 185 -16.18 1.86 -2.26
C VAL A 185 -16.04 0.35 -2.17
N SER A 186 -16.12 -0.35 -3.30
CA SER A 186 -15.97 -1.81 -3.34
C SER A 186 -14.63 -2.28 -2.77
N GLN A 187 -13.53 -1.59 -3.10
CA GLN A 187 -12.22 -1.88 -2.52
C GLN A 187 -12.21 -1.68 -1.01
N LEU A 188 -12.68 -0.52 -0.53
CA LEU A 188 -12.67 -0.21 0.91
C LEU A 188 -13.58 -1.14 1.72
N THR A 189 -14.76 -1.46 1.20
CA THR A 189 -15.68 -2.42 1.84
C THR A 189 -15.08 -3.82 1.90
N ALA A 190 -14.38 -4.26 0.84
CA ALA A 190 -13.69 -5.55 0.87
C ALA A 190 -12.61 -5.63 1.96
N LEU A 191 -11.90 -4.52 2.21
CA LEU A 191 -10.92 -4.42 3.30
C LEU A 191 -11.60 -4.30 4.67
N GLU A 192 -12.71 -3.57 4.78
CA GLU A 192 -13.49 -3.44 6.02
C GLU A 192 -14.02 -4.81 6.49
N VAL A 193 -14.48 -5.65 5.55
CA VAL A 193 -14.97 -7.01 5.87
C VAL A 193 -13.91 -7.86 6.59
N LEU A 194 -12.61 -7.64 6.32
CA LEU A 194 -11.53 -8.36 7.00
C LEU A 194 -11.43 -8.01 8.49
N LEU A 195 -11.91 -6.83 8.85
CA LEU A 195 -11.82 -6.29 10.20
C LEU A 195 -13.00 -6.67 11.09
N LYS A 196 -14.13 -7.13 10.50
CA LYS A 196 -15.38 -7.44 11.22
C LYS A 196 -15.24 -8.43 12.37
N HIS A 197 -14.29 -9.35 12.27
CA HIS A 197 -14.06 -10.38 13.29
C HIS A 197 -12.80 -10.14 14.11
N HIS A 198 -12.14 -8.99 13.87
CA HIS A 198 -10.97 -8.63 14.66
C HIS A 198 -11.40 -8.08 16.01
N THR A 199 -10.77 -8.61 17.06
CA THR A 199 -10.94 -8.13 18.44
C THR A 199 -9.62 -7.49 18.86
N GLY A 200 -9.62 -6.20 19.12
CA GLY A 200 -8.43 -5.43 19.47
C GLY A 200 -8.33 -4.14 18.64
N PRO A 201 -7.26 -3.37 18.83
CA PRO A 201 -7.07 -2.13 18.10
C PRO A 201 -6.87 -2.33 16.59
N ILE A 202 -7.32 -1.37 15.81
CA ILE A 202 -7.21 -1.36 14.35
C ILE A 202 -6.53 -0.07 13.91
N LEU A 203 -5.56 -0.18 13.02
CA LEU A 203 -4.94 0.92 12.30
C LEU A 203 -5.22 0.75 10.81
N PHE A 204 -5.98 1.65 10.23
CA PHE A 204 -6.24 1.68 8.79
C PHE A 204 -5.66 2.98 8.22
N ALA A 205 -4.59 2.88 7.42
CA ALA A 205 -3.86 4.05 6.97
C ALA A 205 -3.33 3.87 5.54
N GLY A 206 -2.99 4.99 4.90
CA GLY A 206 -2.35 5.01 3.58
C GLY A 206 -2.83 6.13 2.68
N ASP A 207 -2.53 5.97 1.39
CA ASP A 207 -3.00 6.86 0.34
C ASP A 207 -4.38 6.42 -0.15
N PHE A 208 -5.40 7.15 0.29
CA PHE A 208 -6.79 6.88 -0.06
C PHE A 208 -7.20 7.50 -1.39
N ASN A 209 -6.35 8.29 -2.03
CA ASN A 209 -6.71 9.01 -3.26
C ASN A 209 -8.05 9.77 -3.14
N SER A 210 -8.28 10.42 -2.01
CA SER A 210 -9.53 11.08 -1.61
C SER A 210 -9.62 12.53 -2.13
N TRP A 211 -9.27 12.75 -3.39
CA TRP A 211 -9.17 14.05 -4.04
C TRP A 211 -10.51 14.76 -4.32
N SER A 212 -11.65 14.18 -3.99
CA SER A 212 -12.97 14.80 -4.13
C SER A 212 -13.85 14.55 -2.92
N GLU A 213 -14.79 15.47 -2.65
CA GLU A 213 -15.76 15.36 -1.56
C GLU A 213 -16.55 14.03 -1.61
N SER A 214 -16.93 13.57 -2.80
CA SER A 214 -17.62 12.29 -2.97
C SER A 214 -16.76 11.10 -2.52
N ARG A 215 -15.44 11.14 -2.75
CA ARG A 215 -14.51 10.10 -2.31
C ARG A 215 -14.26 10.15 -0.81
N VAL A 216 -14.08 11.35 -0.23
CA VAL A 216 -13.97 11.54 1.22
C VAL A 216 -15.20 10.99 1.92
N ASN A 217 -16.39 11.36 1.46
CA ASN A 217 -17.65 10.89 2.05
C ASN A 217 -17.81 9.36 1.89
N ALA A 218 -17.47 8.81 0.73
CA ALA A 218 -17.51 7.37 0.49
C ALA A 218 -16.53 6.60 1.39
N MET A 219 -15.32 7.11 1.57
CA MET A 219 -14.33 6.57 2.49
C MET A 219 -14.85 6.56 3.93
N ARG A 220 -15.32 7.69 4.42
CA ARG A 220 -15.86 7.81 5.78
C ARG A 220 -17.03 6.87 6.02
N GLN A 221 -17.92 6.71 5.05
CA GLN A 221 -19.03 5.77 5.16
C GLN A 221 -18.57 4.31 5.21
N ALA A 222 -17.62 3.93 4.34
CA ALA A 222 -17.10 2.56 4.29
C ALA A 222 -16.36 2.20 5.60
N LEU A 223 -15.55 3.10 6.14
CA LEU A 223 -14.75 2.83 7.33
C LEU A 223 -15.53 2.94 8.65
N LYS A 224 -16.60 3.74 8.66
CA LYS A 224 -17.50 3.82 9.82
C LYS A 224 -18.16 2.47 10.16
N ALA A 225 -18.34 1.60 9.18
CA ALA A 225 -18.88 0.25 9.39
C ALA A 225 -17.96 -0.66 10.22
N ALA A 226 -16.65 -0.33 10.30
CA ALA A 226 -15.66 -0.97 11.16
C ALA A 226 -15.40 -0.19 12.46
N ASP A 227 -16.27 0.76 12.81
CA ASP A 227 -16.14 1.66 13.99
C ASP A 227 -14.81 2.46 14.00
N LEU A 228 -14.27 2.76 12.81
CA LEU A 228 -13.04 3.53 12.68
C LEU A 228 -13.32 5.03 12.68
N GLN A 229 -12.44 5.78 13.32
CA GLN A 229 -12.49 7.24 13.39
C GLN A 229 -11.23 7.81 12.71
N GLU A 230 -11.43 8.83 11.86
CA GLU A 230 -10.32 9.48 11.18
C GLU A 230 -9.48 10.30 12.19
N VAL A 231 -8.17 10.12 12.15
CA VAL A 231 -7.21 10.92 12.92
C VAL A 231 -7.12 12.32 12.32
N THR A 232 -7.27 13.34 13.15
CA THR A 232 -7.08 14.74 12.74
C THR A 232 -5.68 15.21 13.14
N PHE A 233 -5.05 15.99 12.25
CA PHE A 233 -3.71 16.54 12.47
C PHE A 233 -3.79 18.06 12.71
N SER A 234 -3.00 18.57 13.66
CA SER A 234 -2.91 20.00 13.92
C SER A 234 -1.46 20.39 14.26
N PRO A 235 -0.78 21.17 13.39
CA PRO A 235 -1.22 21.58 12.05
C PRO A 235 -1.28 20.41 11.06
N ASP A 236 -2.16 20.51 10.06
CA ASP A 236 -2.27 19.52 9.00
C ASP A 236 -1.35 19.87 7.83
N HIS A 237 -0.30 19.07 7.63
CA HIS A 237 0.70 19.20 6.57
C HIS A 237 0.62 18.09 5.52
N ARG A 238 -0.47 17.31 5.52
CA ARG A 238 -0.68 16.26 4.52
C ARG A 238 -0.70 16.85 3.11
N VAL A 239 -0.24 16.06 2.15
CA VAL A 239 -0.32 16.42 0.72
C VAL A 239 -1.78 16.58 0.33
N GLN A 240 -2.11 17.74 -0.24
CA GLN A 240 -3.43 18.07 -0.74
C GLN A 240 -3.41 18.09 -2.27
N PHE A 241 -4.49 17.59 -2.87
CA PHE A 241 -4.70 17.72 -4.30
C PHE A 241 -5.22 19.13 -4.65
N ILE A 242 -5.42 19.42 -5.94
CA ILE A 242 -5.91 20.73 -6.44
C ILE A 242 -7.18 21.18 -5.73
N THR A 243 -7.99 20.24 -5.24
CA THR A 243 -9.23 20.51 -4.48
C THR A 243 -8.99 20.94 -3.04
N GLY A 244 -7.77 20.95 -2.53
CA GLY A 244 -7.46 21.26 -1.13
C GLY A 244 -7.77 20.10 -0.15
N LEU A 245 -8.16 18.93 -0.67
CA LEU A 245 -8.43 17.74 0.16
C LEU A 245 -7.18 16.88 0.32
N PRO A 246 -6.91 16.33 1.52
CA PRO A 246 -5.79 15.43 1.74
C PRO A 246 -6.02 14.10 1.02
N LEU A 247 -4.93 13.47 0.57
CA LEU A 247 -4.94 12.15 -0.06
C LEU A 247 -4.68 11.03 0.93
N ASP A 248 -3.84 11.31 1.94
CA ASP A 248 -3.43 10.35 2.97
C ASP A 248 -4.30 10.48 4.21
N HIS A 249 -4.72 9.34 4.77
CA HIS A 249 -5.54 9.29 5.98
C HIS A 249 -5.05 8.18 6.94
N VAL A 250 -5.40 8.37 8.20
CA VAL A 250 -5.17 7.42 9.29
C VAL A 250 -6.45 7.29 10.10
#